data_ad948324cf0209368f9ccf4c900c6638
#
_entry.id   ad948324cf0209368f9ccf4c900c6638
#
_cell.length_a   1.000
_cell.length_b   1.000
_cell.length_c   1.000
_cell.angle_alpha   90.00
_cell.angle_beta   90.00
_cell.angle_gamma   90.00
#
_symmetry.space_group_name_H-M   'P 1'
#
loop_
_entity.id
_entity.type
_entity.pdbx_description
1 polymer ?
#
loop_
_entity_poly.entity_id
_entity_poly.type
_entity_poly.pdbx_seq_one_letter_code
_entity_poly.pdbx_strand_id
1 'polypeptide(L)'
;DRILFSGYNYTNNDDPALDAVKVNKVNQVEAGYKLRGAGYFLNTTLFYAGTKEANYEATTQRKTENKYESLGVELDGYYRITKGFDVKAGLTYTHAEIKNALDATIVGNTPRRTPKFMYSVNPNFSVEKLNVGFYLIGTTKAYTQDSNKLIMPGYAIVNPYVSYQLMKNLSVSVNANNIFNTIAVTEAEEESIAGGNGIVRARTLPGSSYSASVKFDF
;
A
#
# COMPACT_ATOMS: atom_id res chain seq x y z
N ASP A 1 17.15 1.66 9.29
CA ASP A 1 16.90 1.34 10.71
C ASP A 1 15.83 2.28 11.26
N ARG A 2 14.76 1.73 11.81
CA ARG A 2 13.68 2.52 12.43
C ARG A 2 13.72 2.34 13.94
N ILE A 3 13.85 3.43 14.65
CA ILE A 3 13.71 3.45 16.12
C ILE A 3 12.22 3.63 16.42
N LEU A 4 11.60 2.67 17.09
CA LEU A 4 10.24 2.79 17.58
C LEU A 4 10.27 3.31 19.01
N PHE A 5 9.74 4.50 19.19
CA PHE A 5 9.43 5.03 20.52
C PHE A 5 7.98 4.67 20.82
N SER A 6 7.73 3.60 21.53
CA SER A 6 6.40 3.29 22.03
C SER A 6 6.36 3.55 23.54
N GLY A 7 5.63 4.58 23.94
CA GLY A 7 5.13 4.78 25.30
C GLY A 7 6.17 4.88 26.41
N TYR A 8 7.30 5.53 26.18
CA TYR A 8 8.34 5.69 27.18
C TYR A 8 7.95 6.63 28.30
N ASN A 9 8.06 6.14 29.51
CA ASN A 9 8.10 6.98 30.70
C ASN A 9 9.57 7.36 30.96
N TYR A 10 9.99 8.55 30.54
CA TYR A 10 11.36 9.07 30.65
C TYR A 10 11.84 9.34 32.09
N THR A 11 11.09 8.93 33.09
CA THR A 11 11.36 9.30 34.48
C THR A 11 12.28 8.35 35.22
N ASN A 12 12.76 7.27 34.61
CA ASN A 12 13.63 6.31 35.28
C ASN A 12 14.86 5.99 34.42
N ASN A 13 15.95 6.75 34.66
CA ASN A 13 17.22 6.59 33.94
C ASN A 13 17.94 5.24 34.22
N ASP A 14 17.50 4.47 35.22
CA ASP A 14 18.10 3.20 35.63
C ASP A 14 17.28 1.99 35.17
N ASP A 15 16.30 2.16 34.28
CA ASP A 15 15.50 1.04 33.77
C ASP A 15 16.32 0.24 32.73
N PRO A 16 16.70 -1.04 33.05
CA PRO A 16 17.40 -1.90 32.09
C PRO A 16 16.63 -2.14 30.78
N ALA A 17 15.35 -1.78 30.74
CA ALA A 17 14.54 -1.79 29.54
C ALA A 17 14.94 -0.71 28.53
N LEU A 18 15.52 0.41 29.01
CA LEU A 18 16.04 1.50 28.16
C LEU A 18 17.30 1.08 27.40
N ASP A 19 18.17 0.28 28.00
CA ASP A 19 19.38 -0.23 27.36
C ASP A 19 19.10 -1.22 26.22
N ALA A 20 17.85 -1.59 26.06
CA ALA A 20 17.42 -2.56 25.07
C ALA A 20 16.42 -1.99 24.05
N VAL A 21 16.52 -0.71 23.72
CA VAL A 21 15.84 -0.17 22.52
C VAL A 21 16.34 -0.94 21.32
N LYS A 22 15.57 -1.94 20.92
CA LYS A 22 15.87 -2.70 19.72
C LYS A 22 15.39 -1.93 18.52
N VAL A 23 16.27 -1.80 17.56
CA VAL A 23 15.98 -1.21 16.25
C VAL A 23 15.29 -2.28 15.40
N ASN A 24 14.22 -1.91 14.71
CA ASN A 24 13.65 -2.77 13.68
C ASN A 24 14.67 -2.93 12.56
N LYS A 25 14.93 -4.18 12.17
CA LYS A 25 15.88 -4.51 11.12
C LYS A 25 15.17 -5.12 9.93
N VAL A 26 15.49 -4.61 8.75
CA VAL A 26 15.04 -5.18 7.48
C VAL A 26 16.29 -5.55 6.69
N ASN A 27 16.36 -6.81 6.28
CA ASN A 27 17.34 -7.30 5.29
C ASN A 27 16.56 -7.62 4.02
N GLN A 28 16.95 -7.02 2.92
CA GLN A 28 16.26 -7.16 1.64
C GLN A 28 17.26 -7.48 0.54
N VAL A 29 16.87 -8.38 -0.35
CA VAL A 29 17.59 -8.70 -1.59
C VAL A 29 16.61 -8.57 -2.74
N GLU A 30 17.06 -7.90 -3.80
CA GLU A 30 16.27 -7.68 -5.00
C GLU A 30 17.06 -8.06 -6.23
N ALA A 31 16.37 -8.61 -7.23
CA ALA A 31 16.90 -8.84 -8.56
C ALA A 31 15.89 -8.30 -9.59
N GLY A 32 16.36 -7.43 -10.47
CA GLY A 32 15.47 -6.76 -11.43
C GLY A 32 15.90 -6.97 -12.87
N TYR A 33 14.93 -7.01 -13.76
CA TYR A 33 15.11 -6.99 -15.20
C TYR A 33 14.33 -5.82 -15.80
N LYS A 34 14.98 -5.08 -16.71
CA LYS A 34 14.39 -3.91 -17.39
C LYS A 34 14.44 -4.11 -18.89
N LEU A 35 13.28 -4.19 -19.51
CA LEU A 35 13.12 -4.27 -20.95
C LEU A 35 12.59 -2.91 -21.47
N ARG A 36 13.22 -2.36 -22.50
CA ARG A 36 12.81 -1.11 -23.11
C ARG A 36 12.90 -1.17 -24.62
N GLY A 37 11.93 -0.56 -25.29
CA GLY A 37 11.89 -0.42 -26.74
C GLY A 37 11.14 0.82 -27.19
N ALA A 38 10.96 0.98 -28.48
CA ALA A 38 10.26 2.12 -29.05
C ALA A 38 8.76 2.03 -28.75
N GLY A 39 8.31 2.61 -27.65
CA GLY A 39 6.90 2.66 -27.26
C GLY A 39 6.52 1.67 -26.19
N TYR A 40 7.46 1.00 -25.54
CA TYR A 40 7.18 0.15 -24.39
C TYR A 40 8.34 0.13 -23.40
N PHE A 41 8.00 -0.15 -22.15
CA PHE A 41 8.95 -0.66 -21.17
C PHE A 41 8.25 -1.68 -20.26
N LEU A 42 9.05 -2.57 -19.70
CA LEU A 42 8.66 -3.49 -18.64
C LEU A 42 9.81 -3.56 -17.63
N ASN A 43 9.53 -3.25 -16.39
CA ASN A 43 10.42 -3.49 -15.26
C ASN A 43 9.83 -4.66 -14.46
N THR A 44 10.67 -5.61 -14.13
CA THR A 44 10.31 -6.75 -13.28
C THR A 44 11.30 -6.79 -12.14
N THR A 45 10.83 -6.84 -10.91
CA THR A 45 11.68 -6.97 -9.72
C THR A 45 11.20 -8.17 -8.93
N LEU A 46 12.11 -9.07 -8.62
CA LEU A 46 11.94 -10.12 -7.63
C LEU A 46 12.53 -9.62 -6.32
N PHE A 47 11.84 -9.79 -5.23
CA PHE A 47 12.33 -9.39 -3.92
C PHE A 47 12.15 -10.48 -2.87
N TYR A 48 13.07 -10.49 -1.93
CA TYR A 48 12.95 -11.21 -0.66
C TYR A 48 13.34 -10.27 0.46
N ALA A 49 12.53 -10.21 1.52
CA ALA A 49 12.81 -9.40 2.70
C ALA A 49 12.55 -10.18 3.99
N GLY A 50 13.48 -10.07 4.91
CA GLY A 50 13.34 -10.54 6.29
C GLY A 50 13.29 -9.34 7.23
N THR A 51 12.22 -9.22 7.99
CA THR A 51 12.00 -8.12 8.95
C THR A 51 11.98 -8.66 10.37
N LYS A 52 12.71 -7.99 11.25
CA LYS A 52 12.63 -8.18 12.70
C LYS A 52 12.04 -6.92 13.31
N GLU A 53 10.88 -7.07 13.92
CA GLU A 53 10.17 -5.99 14.63
C GLU A 53 10.30 -6.24 16.14
N ALA A 54 10.87 -5.27 16.84
CA ALA A 54 10.96 -5.32 18.29
C ALA A 54 9.91 -4.38 18.87
N ASN A 55 9.05 -4.92 19.71
CA ASN A 55 8.01 -4.17 20.41
C ASN A 55 8.26 -4.27 21.93
N TYR A 56 7.95 -3.19 22.62
CA TYR A 56 7.95 -3.13 24.08
C TYR A 56 6.56 -2.72 24.55
N GLU A 57 5.94 -3.60 25.33
CA GLU A 57 4.67 -3.32 25.96
C GLU A 57 4.91 -2.72 27.35
N ALA A 58 4.69 -1.41 27.49
CA ALA A 58 4.98 -0.67 28.71
C ALA A 58 4.17 -1.16 29.93
N THR A 59 2.95 -1.65 29.72
CA THR A 59 2.06 -2.11 30.80
C THR A 59 2.53 -3.39 31.44
N THR A 60 3.04 -4.31 30.64
CA THR A 60 3.50 -5.64 31.10
C THR A 60 5.02 -5.74 31.18
N GLN A 61 5.74 -4.69 30.78
CA GLN A 61 7.21 -4.63 30.65
C GLN A 61 7.77 -5.78 29.79
N ARG A 62 6.96 -6.33 28.89
CA ARG A 62 7.36 -7.42 28.02
C ARG A 62 7.99 -6.90 26.74
N LYS A 63 9.13 -7.47 26.42
CA LYS A 63 9.78 -7.31 25.12
C LYS A 63 9.30 -8.43 24.20
N THR A 64 8.83 -8.08 23.03
CA THR A 64 8.46 -9.04 22.01
C THR A 64 9.29 -8.79 20.76
N GLU A 65 9.68 -9.83 20.08
CA GLU A 65 10.35 -9.78 18.78
C GLU A 65 9.56 -10.64 17.81
N ASN A 66 8.96 -9.99 16.82
CA ASN A 66 8.32 -10.69 15.72
C ASN A 66 9.26 -10.73 14.51
N LYS A 67 9.27 -11.87 13.81
CA LYS A 67 10.01 -12.04 12.57
C LYS A 67 9.03 -12.29 11.44
N TYR A 68 9.21 -11.54 10.36
CA TYR A 68 8.42 -11.66 9.15
C TYR A 68 9.35 -11.97 7.99
N GLU A 69 8.90 -12.80 7.10
CA GLU A 69 9.54 -13.00 5.79
C GLU A 69 8.53 -12.69 4.69
N SER A 70 9.00 -12.04 3.65
CA SER A 70 8.20 -11.78 2.45
C SER A 70 9.03 -12.04 1.21
N LEU A 71 8.38 -12.58 0.21
CA LEU A 71 8.91 -12.71 -1.13
C LEU A 71 7.84 -12.28 -2.13
N GLY A 72 8.27 -11.76 -3.26
CA GLY A 72 7.30 -11.29 -4.23
C GLY A 72 7.90 -10.87 -5.55
N VAL A 73 6.98 -10.39 -6.39
CA VAL A 73 7.27 -9.91 -7.73
C VAL A 73 6.60 -8.56 -7.90
N GLU A 74 7.34 -7.59 -8.42
CA GLU A 74 6.81 -6.31 -8.88
C GLU A 74 6.95 -6.23 -10.40
N LEU A 75 5.87 -5.89 -11.06
CA LEU A 75 5.80 -5.61 -12.48
C LEU A 75 5.35 -4.17 -12.67
N ASP A 76 6.07 -3.42 -13.48
CA ASP A 76 5.72 -2.05 -13.86
C ASP A 76 5.96 -1.90 -15.35
N GLY A 77 4.93 -1.52 -16.07
CA GLY A 77 4.96 -1.51 -17.51
C GLY A 77 4.23 -0.33 -18.15
N TYR A 78 4.68 0.00 -19.34
CA TYR A 78 4.08 0.94 -20.25
C TYR A 78 4.07 0.35 -21.64
N TYR A 79 2.97 0.51 -22.34
CA TYR A 79 2.83 0.12 -23.72
C TYR A 79 2.03 1.15 -24.52
N ARG A 80 2.62 1.63 -25.61
CA ARG A 80 1.95 2.50 -26.57
C ARG A 80 1.29 1.64 -27.63
N ILE A 81 -0.03 1.57 -27.59
CA ILE A 81 -0.84 0.77 -28.53
C ILE A 81 -0.93 1.47 -29.88
N THR A 82 -1.17 2.81 -29.85
CA THR A 82 -1.18 3.66 -31.04
C THR A 82 -0.50 5.00 -30.72
N LYS A 83 -0.40 5.92 -31.71
CA LYS A 83 0.12 7.27 -31.48
C LYS A 83 -0.65 8.08 -30.43
N GLY A 84 -1.92 7.77 -30.23
CA GLY A 84 -2.78 8.48 -29.28
C GLY A 84 -3.30 7.64 -28.14
N PHE A 85 -2.92 6.36 -28.05
CA PHE A 85 -3.41 5.49 -26.98
C PHE A 85 -2.26 4.69 -26.35
N ASP A 86 -2.10 4.85 -25.06
CA ASP A 86 -1.13 4.13 -24.26
C ASP A 86 -1.74 3.60 -22.95
N VAL A 87 -1.07 2.63 -22.37
CA VAL A 87 -1.45 2.02 -21.10
C VAL A 87 -0.23 1.92 -20.22
N LYS A 88 -0.36 2.35 -18.96
CA LYS A 88 0.56 2.03 -17.87
C LYS A 88 -0.10 1.02 -16.95
N ALA A 89 0.64 0.05 -16.49
CA ALA A 89 0.13 -0.94 -15.54
C ALA A 89 1.21 -1.32 -14.53
N GLY A 90 0.78 -1.51 -13.29
CA GLY A 90 1.62 -2.01 -12.21
C GLY A 90 0.92 -3.17 -11.51
N LEU A 91 1.69 -4.17 -11.11
CA LEU A 91 1.23 -5.32 -10.34
C LEU A 91 2.30 -5.69 -9.32
N THR A 92 1.90 -5.80 -8.06
CA THR A 92 2.75 -6.37 -7.01
C THR A 92 2.08 -7.62 -6.46
N TYR A 93 2.81 -8.72 -6.49
CA TYR A 93 2.46 -9.94 -5.76
C TYR A 93 3.37 -10.08 -4.57
N THR A 94 2.79 -10.29 -3.39
CA THR A 94 3.53 -10.51 -2.15
C THR A 94 3.03 -11.76 -1.43
N HIS A 95 3.94 -12.67 -1.14
CA HIS A 95 3.73 -13.75 -0.19
C HIS A 95 4.50 -13.41 1.08
N ALA A 96 3.80 -13.17 2.17
CA ALA A 96 4.39 -12.84 3.45
C ALA A 96 3.90 -13.77 4.55
N GLU A 97 4.79 -14.11 5.48
CA GLU A 97 4.54 -15.05 6.56
C GLU A 97 5.22 -14.61 7.87
N ILE A 98 4.54 -14.83 8.98
CA ILE A 98 5.08 -14.63 10.32
C ILE A 98 5.94 -15.85 10.66
N LYS A 99 7.25 -15.65 10.81
CA LYS A 99 8.21 -16.73 11.10
C LYS A 99 8.49 -16.93 12.59
N ASN A 100 8.32 -15.89 13.38
CA ASN A 100 8.44 -15.96 14.83
C ASN A 100 7.58 -14.90 15.49
N ALA A 101 6.90 -15.26 16.57
CA ALA A 101 6.13 -14.34 17.39
C ALA A 101 6.07 -14.87 18.82
N LEU A 102 5.74 -14.00 19.78
CA LEU A 102 5.50 -14.42 21.18
C LEU A 102 4.32 -15.39 21.27
N ASP A 103 3.25 -15.11 20.54
CA ASP A 103 2.12 -16.02 20.36
C ASP A 103 2.43 -17.01 19.23
N ALA A 104 2.76 -18.23 19.58
CA ALA A 104 3.07 -19.27 18.61
C ALA A 104 1.90 -19.63 17.69
N THR A 105 0.66 -19.29 18.06
CA THR A 105 -0.53 -19.61 17.26
C THR A 105 -0.65 -18.77 15.98
N ILE A 106 0.06 -17.65 15.90
CA ILE A 106 0.09 -16.80 14.70
C ILE A 106 1.26 -17.10 13.77
N VAL A 107 2.18 -17.96 14.16
CA VAL A 107 3.31 -18.38 13.31
C VAL A 107 2.75 -19.13 12.09
N GLY A 108 3.22 -18.78 10.90
CA GLY A 108 2.72 -19.28 9.64
C GLY A 108 1.59 -18.44 9.03
N ASN A 109 1.00 -17.53 9.79
CA ASN A 109 -0.04 -16.65 9.28
C ASN A 109 0.53 -15.54 8.38
N THR A 110 -0.34 -14.97 7.54
CA THR A 110 -0.02 -13.76 6.79
C THR A 110 -0.02 -12.56 7.74
N PRO A 111 0.99 -11.69 7.70
CA PRO A 111 1.00 -10.47 8.50
C PRO A 111 -0.21 -9.60 8.18
N ARG A 112 -0.73 -8.92 9.20
CA ARG A 112 -1.86 -8.00 9.05
C ARG A 112 -1.59 -6.95 7.98
N ARG A 113 -2.66 -6.48 7.32
CA ARG A 113 -2.64 -5.42 6.30
C ARG A 113 -1.73 -5.71 5.11
N THR A 114 -1.46 -6.98 4.85
CA THR A 114 -0.62 -7.42 3.74
C THR A 114 -1.48 -8.14 2.69
N PRO A 115 -1.96 -7.43 1.65
CA PRO A 115 -2.69 -8.07 0.57
C PRO A 115 -1.74 -8.87 -0.32
N LYS A 116 -2.23 -9.96 -0.93
CA LYS A 116 -1.42 -10.76 -1.86
C LYS A 116 -1.15 -10.05 -3.18
N PHE A 117 -2.12 -9.28 -3.67
CA PHE A 117 -1.99 -8.52 -4.91
C PHE A 117 -2.38 -7.07 -4.70
N MET A 118 -1.57 -6.18 -5.22
CA MET A 118 -1.89 -4.78 -5.47
C MET A 118 -1.70 -4.50 -6.95
N TYR A 119 -2.60 -3.74 -7.56
CA TYR A 119 -2.55 -3.48 -8.98
C TYR A 119 -3.00 -2.07 -9.31
N SER A 120 -2.47 -1.56 -10.42
CA SER A 120 -2.89 -0.31 -11.02
C SER A 120 -2.91 -0.43 -12.53
N VAL A 121 -3.88 0.23 -13.17
CA VAL A 121 -3.95 0.33 -14.63
C VAL A 121 -4.36 1.76 -14.97
N ASN A 122 -3.64 2.36 -15.91
CA ASN A 122 -3.94 3.69 -16.42
C ASN A 122 -3.91 3.69 -17.95
N PRO A 123 -5.04 3.39 -18.61
CA PRO A 123 -5.21 3.67 -20.02
C PRO A 123 -5.36 5.18 -20.22
N ASN A 124 -4.66 5.69 -21.20
CA ASN A 124 -4.64 7.09 -21.56
C ASN A 124 -4.82 7.29 -23.07
N PHE A 125 -5.74 8.13 -23.43
CA PHE A 125 -6.02 8.50 -24.81
C PHE A 125 -5.76 9.99 -25.02
N SER A 126 -4.89 10.30 -25.98
CA SER A 126 -4.49 11.66 -26.32
C SER A 126 -4.68 11.90 -27.81
N VAL A 127 -5.52 12.86 -28.16
CA VAL A 127 -5.76 13.29 -29.53
C VAL A 127 -5.74 14.82 -29.59
N GLU A 128 -4.81 15.35 -30.38
CA GLU A 128 -4.63 16.81 -30.54
C GLU A 128 -4.54 17.53 -29.18
N LYS A 129 -5.63 18.19 -28.79
CA LYS A 129 -5.74 19.00 -27.57
C LYS A 129 -6.41 18.27 -26.42
N LEU A 130 -6.97 17.09 -26.68
CA LEU A 130 -7.71 16.30 -25.70
C LEU A 130 -6.82 15.20 -25.11
N ASN A 131 -6.85 15.09 -23.79
CA ASN A 131 -6.28 13.96 -23.06
C ASN A 131 -7.34 13.42 -22.10
N VAL A 132 -7.62 12.12 -22.17
CA VAL A 132 -8.61 11.45 -21.33
C VAL A 132 -8.10 10.08 -20.91
N GLY A 133 -8.36 9.73 -19.66
CA GLY A 133 -7.98 8.43 -19.12
C GLY A 133 -8.57 8.20 -17.75
N PHE A 134 -8.13 7.14 -17.13
CA PHE A 134 -8.48 6.86 -15.74
C PHE A 134 -7.37 6.06 -15.05
N TYR A 135 -7.33 6.14 -13.73
CA TYR A 135 -6.56 5.24 -12.89
C TYR A 135 -7.51 4.23 -12.26
N LEU A 136 -7.31 2.96 -12.55
CA LEU A 136 -7.87 1.86 -11.78
C LEU A 136 -6.81 1.44 -10.77
N ILE A 137 -7.13 1.46 -9.49
CA ILE A 137 -6.23 1.07 -8.41
C ILE A 137 -6.99 0.08 -7.53
N GLY A 138 -6.36 -1.03 -7.21
CA GLY A 138 -7.01 -2.04 -6.39
C GLY A 138 -6.05 -2.94 -5.63
N THR A 139 -6.65 -3.68 -4.72
CA THR A 139 -5.96 -4.67 -3.89
C THR A 139 -6.87 -5.84 -3.59
N THR A 140 -6.27 -7.01 -3.36
CA THR A 140 -7.00 -8.16 -2.84
C THR A 140 -7.26 -8.00 -1.35
N LYS A 141 -8.00 -8.93 -0.77
CA LYS A 141 -8.25 -8.98 0.68
C LYS A 141 -6.95 -9.00 1.48
N ALA A 142 -6.98 -8.43 2.67
CA ALA A 142 -5.96 -8.53 3.69
C ALA A 142 -6.61 -8.88 5.04
N TYR A 143 -5.80 -9.10 6.06
CA TYR A 143 -6.28 -9.33 7.41
C TYR A 143 -6.07 -8.09 8.28
N THR A 144 -6.98 -7.85 9.23
CA THR A 144 -6.82 -6.76 10.20
C THR A 144 -5.82 -7.10 11.30
N GLN A 145 -5.66 -8.40 11.56
CA GLN A 145 -4.91 -8.97 12.68
C GLN A 145 -3.98 -10.08 12.20
N ASP A 146 -2.90 -10.29 12.92
CA ASP A 146 -1.96 -11.38 12.68
C ASP A 146 -2.57 -12.77 12.96
N SER A 147 -3.68 -12.85 13.70
CA SER A 147 -4.45 -14.09 13.89
C SER A 147 -5.21 -14.54 12.63
N ASN A 148 -5.30 -13.70 11.61
CA ASN A 148 -6.00 -13.94 10.34
C ASN A 148 -7.52 -14.26 10.47
N LYS A 149 -8.13 -13.90 11.59
CA LYS A 149 -9.56 -14.15 11.85
C LYS A 149 -10.49 -13.15 11.19
N LEU A 150 -10.09 -11.88 11.11
CA LEU A 150 -10.90 -10.80 10.56
C LEU A 150 -10.32 -10.28 9.24
N ILE A 151 -11.16 -10.28 8.22
CA ILE A 151 -10.78 -9.92 6.84
C ILE A 151 -11.18 -8.49 6.52
N MET A 152 -10.24 -7.72 5.99
CA MET A 152 -10.52 -6.51 5.22
C MET A 152 -10.78 -6.92 3.77
N PRO A 153 -11.96 -6.64 3.19
CA PRO A 153 -12.23 -6.94 1.79
C PRO A 153 -11.26 -6.24 0.85
N GLY A 154 -10.93 -6.90 -0.25
CA GLY A 154 -10.24 -6.22 -1.35
C GLY A 154 -11.16 -5.17 -1.98
N TYR A 155 -10.55 -4.20 -2.67
CA TYR A 155 -11.29 -3.13 -3.34
C TYR A 155 -10.64 -2.76 -4.66
N ALA A 156 -11.42 -2.07 -5.50
CA ALA A 156 -10.94 -1.37 -6.68
C ALA A 156 -11.63 -0.01 -6.76
N ILE A 157 -10.85 1.03 -7.02
CA ILE A 157 -11.35 2.39 -7.24
C ILE A 157 -10.96 2.89 -8.63
N VAL A 158 -11.81 3.70 -9.22
CA VAL A 158 -11.60 4.30 -10.54
C VAL A 158 -11.60 5.82 -10.41
N ASN A 159 -10.53 6.43 -10.90
CA ASN A 159 -10.30 7.87 -10.86
C ASN A 159 -10.12 8.39 -12.29
N PRO A 160 -11.21 8.75 -12.99
CA PRO A 160 -11.13 9.28 -14.34
C PRO A 160 -10.65 10.74 -14.35
N TYR A 161 -10.02 11.09 -15.45
CA TYR A 161 -9.59 12.46 -15.73
C TYR A 161 -9.82 12.83 -17.20
N VAL A 162 -10.04 14.10 -17.44
CA VAL A 162 -10.03 14.71 -18.75
C VAL A 162 -9.33 16.05 -18.69
N SER A 163 -8.49 16.33 -19.66
CA SER A 163 -7.90 17.65 -19.85
C SER A 163 -8.00 18.09 -21.30
N TYR A 164 -8.18 19.38 -21.50
CA TYR A 164 -8.29 19.98 -22.82
C TYR A 164 -7.45 21.26 -22.89
N GLN A 165 -6.61 21.36 -23.92
CA GLN A 165 -5.79 22.54 -24.17
C GLN A 165 -6.58 23.54 -25.02
N LEU A 166 -7.11 24.57 -24.38
CA LEU A 166 -7.90 25.62 -25.03
C LEU A 166 -7.04 26.48 -25.99
N MET A 167 -5.88 26.91 -25.48
CA MET A 167 -4.87 27.72 -26.18
C MET A 167 -3.48 27.17 -25.90
N LYS A 168 -2.44 27.68 -26.59
CA LYS A 168 -1.05 27.22 -26.38
C LYS A 168 -0.60 27.31 -24.92
N ASN A 169 -1.12 28.29 -24.20
CA ASN A 169 -0.76 28.59 -22.80
C ASN A 169 -1.92 28.43 -21.82
N LEU A 170 -3.07 27.88 -22.24
CA LEU A 170 -4.25 27.72 -21.39
C LEU A 170 -4.80 26.30 -21.51
N SER A 171 -4.89 25.59 -20.41
CA SER A 171 -5.54 24.28 -20.32
C SER A 171 -6.55 24.21 -19.18
N VAL A 172 -7.55 23.38 -19.36
CA VAL A 172 -8.55 23.06 -18.34
C VAL A 172 -8.53 21.56 -18.08
N SER A 173 -8.78 21.15 -16.85
CA SER A 173 -8.92 19.73 -16.52
C SER A 173 -10.02 19.50 -15.49
N VAL A 174 -10.64 18.33 -15.59
CA VAL A 174 -11.63 17.81 -14.64
C VAL A 174 -11.17 16.42 -14.22
N ASN A 175 -11.22 16.18 -12.93
CA ASN A 175 -10.84 14.90 -12.33
C ASN A 175 -11.93 14.44 -11.38
N ALA A 176 -12.17 13.15 -11.33
CA ALA A 176 -12.96 12.54 -10.27
C ALA A 176 -12.11 11.49 -9.54
N ASN A 177 -12.28 11.40 -8.24
CA ASN A 177 -11.70 10.33 -7.44
C ASN A 177 -12.81 9.42 -6.96
N ASN A 178 -12.54 8.11 -6.97
CA ASN A 178 -13.48 7.09 -6.51
C ASN A 178 -14.90 7.31 -7.10
N ILE A 179 -14.98 7.40 -8.43
CA ILE A 179 -16.23 7.81 -9.13
C ILE A 179 -17.43 6.92 -8.80
N PHE A 180 -17.19 5.64 -8.46
CA PHE A 180 -18.23 4.69 -8.08
C PHE A 180 -18.56 4.68 -6.58
N ASN A 181 -17.95 5.60 -5.82
CA ASN A 181 -18.14 5.72 -4.37
C ASN A 181 -17.90 4.37 -3.62
N THR A 182 -16.89 3.64 -4.06
CA THR A 182 -16.53 2.36 -3.45
C THR A 182 -16.08 2.58 -2.01
N ILE A 183 -16.65 1.82 -1.07
CA ILE A 183 -16.18 1.80 0.31
C ILE A 183 -14.96 0.88 0.38
N ALA A 184 -13.78 1.48 0.50
CA ALA A 184 -12.51 0.78 0.59
C ALA A 184 -11.95 0.87 2.01
N VAL A 185 -11.96 -0.23 2.73
CA VAL A 185 -11.37 -0.30 4.07
C VAL A 185 -9.86 -0.45 3.93
N THR A 186 -9.12 0.52 4.46
CA THR A 186 -7.63 0.55 4.37
C THR A 186 -6.97 0.18 5.67
N GLU A 187 -7.67 0.32 6.78
CA GLU A 187 -7.20 0.02 8.11
C GLU A 187 -8.38 -0.34 9.00
N ALA A 188 -8.19 -1.28 9.90
CA ALA A 188 -9.16 -1.60 10.94
C ALA A 188 -8.42 -1.91 12.25
N GLU A 189 -9.13 -1.80 13.37
CA GLU A 189 -8.59 -2.11 14.69
C GLU A 189 -8.08 -3.54 14.75
N GLU A 190 -6.97 -3.72 15.46
CA GLU A 190 -6.26 -4.98 15.55
C GLU A 190 -6.87 -5.92 16.59
N GLU A 191 -7.47 -5.38 17.63
CA GLU A 191 -8.08 -6.17 18.67
C GLU A 191 -9.49 -6.64 18.27
N SER A 192 -9.75 -7.93 18.51
CA SER A 192 -11.12 -8.40 18.52
C SER A 192 -11.82 -7.70 19.69
N ILE A 193 -12.96 -7.10 19.43
CA ILE A 193 -13.78 -6.56 20.51
C ILE A 193 -14.12 -7.71 21.44
N ALA A 194 -13.42 -7.77 22.57
CA ALA A 194 -13.75 -8.66 23.66
C ALA A 194 -15.14 -8.24 24.18
N GLY A 195 -16.18 -8.97 23.82
CA GLY A 195 -17.54 -8.63 24.20
C GLY A 195 -18.59 -8.86 23.14
N GLY A 196 -18.22 -9.28 21.94
CA GLY A 196 -19.14 -9.97 21.04
C GLY A 196 -20.09 -9.15 20.20
N ASN A 197 -19.99 -7.82 20.16
CA ASN A 197 -20.89 -7.02 19.30
C ASN A 197 -20.50 -6.98 17.82
N GLY A 198 -19.38 -7.57 17.43
CA GLY A 198 -18.94 -7.62 16.04
C GLY A 198 -18.62 -6.26 15.39
N ILE A 199 -18.54 -5.19 16.17
CA ILE A 199 -18.27 -3.84 15.69
C ILE A 199 -16.76 -3.59 15.75
N VAL A 200 -16.17 -3.23 14.61
CA VAL A 200 -14.75 -2.87 14.48
C VAL A 200 -14.66 -1.47 13.92
N ARG A 201 -13.83 -0.62 14.52
CA ARG A 201 -13.52 0.67 13.92
C ARG A 201 -12.61 0.48 12.74
N ALA A 202 -12.93 1.15 11.65
CA ALA A 202 -12.16 1.07 10.42
C ALA A 202 -11.95 2.46 9.82
N ARG A 203 -10.84 2.61 9.10
CA ARG A 203 -10.61 3.77 8.21
C ARG A 203 -10.94 3.35 6.80
N THR A 204 -11.61 4.22 6.09
CA THR A 204 -11.93 4.04 4.67
C THR A 204 -11.23 5.11 3.84
N LEU A 205 -11.02 4.83 2.57
CA LEU A 205 -10.72 5.89 1.62
C LEU A 205 -11.89 6.89 1.57
N PRO A 206 -11.60 8.15 1.22
CA PRO A 206 -12.66 9.14 0.96
C PRO A 206 -13.63 8.63 -0.10
N GLY A 207 -14.88 9.01 0.03
CA GLY A 207 -15.90 8.79 -1.00
C GLY A 207 -15.61 9.55 -2.29
N SER A 208 -16.57 9.58 -3.20
CA SER A 208 -16.43 10.30 -4.47
C SER A 208 -16.12 11.78 -4.25
N SER A 209 -15.15 12.28 -5.00
CA SER A 209 -14.82 13.70 -5.05
C SER A 209 -14.51 14.14 -6.48
N TYR A 210 -14.76 15.40 -6.75
CA TYR A 210 -14.58 15.99 -8.09
C TYR A 210 -13.77 17.26 -7.95
N SER A 211 -12.90 17.51 -8.92
CA SER A 211 -12.11 18.74 -8.99
C SER A 211 -12.01 19.23 -10.43
N ALA A 212 -11.96 20.54 -10.58
CA ALA A 212 -11.66 21.19 -11.85
C ALA A 212 -10.49 22.16 -11.66
N SER A 213 -9.63 22.28 -12.65
CA SER A 213 -8.50 23.20 -12.63
C SER A 213 -8.32 23.90 -13.98
N VAL A 214 -7.79 25.11 -13.90
CA VAL A 214 -7.37 25.91 -15.03
C VAL A 214 -5.90 26.22 -14.85
N LYS A 215 -5.08 25.89 -15.84
CA LYS A 215 -3.65 26.16 -15.86
C LYS A 215 -3.35 27.19 -16.95
N PHE A 216 -2.67 28.25 -16.58
CA PHE A 216 -2.17 29.28 -17.47
C PHE A 216 -0.64 29.36 -17.34
N ASP A 217 0.07 29.20 -18.45
CA ASP A 217 1.53 29.33 -18.54
C ASP A 217 1.87 30.73 -19.10
N PHE A 218 2.66 31.52 -18.39
CA PHE A 218 3.06 32.89 -18.74
C PHE A 218 4.27 32.91 -19.67
#